data_8bd07b1ff1414dc8a34273a8293536f0
#
_entry.id   8bd07b1ff1414dc8a34273a8293536f0
#
_cell.length_a   1.000
_cell.length_b   1.000
_cell.length_c   1.000
_cell.angle_alpha   90.00
_cell.angle_beta   90.00
_cell.angle_gamma   90.00
#
_symmetry.space_group_name_H-M   'P 1'
#
loop_
_entity.id
_entity.type
_entity.pdbx_description
1 polymer ?
#
loop_
_entity_poly.entity_id
_entity_poly.type
_entity_poly.pdbx_seq_one_letter_code
_entity_poly.pdbx_strand_id
1 'polypeptide(L)'
;MNRDVIITCAITGAGDTTSRSHLVPITPRQIADAAIEAAKAGAAVVHVHVRDPKTGAGSRNPALFREAVDMIRDSGVDMIINLTAGMGGDWVPSEGDPSLPGPGTDMIGPEARLAHVVECKPDICSLDCGTMNFGGNYTYINTAPYLRTMAQMAMDL
;
A
#
# COMPACT_ATOMS: atom_id res chain seq x y z
N MET A 1 -14.11 29.40 9.84
CA MET A 1 -13.01 28.50 9.47
C MET A 1 -13.42 27.11 9.97
N ASN A 2 -13.53 26.10 9.08
CA ASN A 2 -13.86 24.73 9.49
C ASN A 2 -12.72 24.19 10.36
N ARG A 3 -13.01 23.56 11.48
CA ARG A 3 -12.06 22.97 12.43
C ARG A 3 -12.18 21.44 12.47
N ASP A 4 -13.01 20.87 11.61
CA ASP A 4 -13.17 19.41 11.53
C ASP A 4 -11.90 18.78 10.96
N VAL A 5 -11.46 17.71 11.58
CA VAL A 5 -10.24 16.98 11.21
C VAL A 5 -10.62 15.55 10.86
N ILE A 6 -10.14 15.06 9.72
CA ILE A 6 -10.27 13.65 9.33
C ILE A 6 -9.00 12.93 9.77
N ILE A 7 -9.17 11.86 10.56
CA ILE A 7 -8.05 11.03 11.02
C ILE A 7 -7.94 9.82 10.09
N THR A 8 -6.79 9.71 9.43
CA THR A 8 -6.39 8.51 8.67
C THR A 8 -5.39 7.71 9.49
N CYS A 9 -5.69 6.45 9.79
CA CYS A 9 -4.78 5.54 10.46
C CYS A 9 -4.06 4.65 9.45
N ALA A 10 -2.74 4.74 9.39
CA ALA A 10 -1.90 3.83 8.59
C ALA A 10 -1.52 2.62 9.44
N ILE A 11 -2.11 1.46 9.14
CA ILE A 11 -2.01 0.25 9.97
C ILE A 11 -0.63 -0.39 9.86
N THR A 12 -0.10 -0.48 8.66
CA THR A 12 1.25 -0.98 8.37
C THR A 12 1.71 -0.37 7.04
N GLY A 13 3.01 -0.29 6.83
CA GLY A 13 3.60 0.16 5.57
C GLY A 13 4.30 -0.99 4.84
N ALA A 14 4.97 -0.70 3.73
CA ALA A 14 5.77 -1.67 2.97
C ALA A 14 7.18 -1.89 3.54
N GLY A 15 7.72 -0.90 4.26
CA GLY A 15 9.09 -0.92 4.76
C GLY A 15 9.36 -2.03 5.80
N ASP A 16 10.65 -2.31 6.04
CA ASP A 16 11.10 -3.28 7.05
C ASP A 16 10.93 -2.70 8.47
N THR A 17 9.72 -2.77 8.98
CA THR A 17 9.37 -2.35 10.33
C THR A 17 9.08 -3.54 11.25
N THR A 18 8.86 -4.72 10.70
CA THR A 18 8.57 -5.95 11.44
C THR A 18 9.76 -6.43 12.26
N SER A 19 10.98 -6.15 11.79
CA SER A 19 12.23 -6.40 12.55
C SER A 19 12.37 -5.48 13.78
N ARG A 20 11.68 -4.34 13.81
CA ARG A 20 11.77 -3.33 14.87
C ARG A 20 10.70 -3.45 15.93
N SER A 21 9.56 -4.03 15.60
CA SER A 21 8.44 -4.18 16.54
C SER A 21 7.58 -5.38 16.19
N HIS A 22 7.32 -6.22 17.20
CA HIS A 22 6.39 -7.34 17.11
C HIS A 22 4.90 -6.91 17.08
N LEU A 23 4.63 -5.62 17.29
CA LEU A 23 3.27 -5.06 17.25
C LEU A 23 2.83 -4.71 15.81
N VAL A 24 3.76 -4.72 14.85
CA VAL A 24 3.41 -4.46 13.44
C VAL A 24 2.56 -5.62 12.91
N PRO A 25 1.32 -5.37 12.45
CA PRO A 25 0.47 -6.44 11.93
C PRO A 25 1.02 -6.97 10.61
N ILE A 26 1.03 -8.29 10.45
CA ILE A 26 1.60 -9.00 9.30
C ILE A 26 0.53 -9.73 8.52
N THR A 27 -0.30 -10.53 9.19
CA THR A 27 -1.34 -11.32 8.52
C THR A 27 -2.55 -10.46 8.15
N PRO A 28 -3.33 -10.82 7.10
CA PRO A 28 -4.57 -10.12 6.77
C PRO A 28 -5.51 -9.96 7.96
N ARG A 29 -5.59 -10.98 8.81
CA ARG A 29 -6.40 -10.94 10.03
C ARG A 29 -5.89 -9.88 11.02
N GLN A 30 -4.59 -9.84 11.31
CA GLN A 30 -4.01 -8.84 12.20
C GLN A 30 -4.19 -7.41 11.64
N ILE A 31 -4.06 -7.25 10.33
CA ILE A 31 -4.27 -5.96 9.64
C ILE A 31 -5.74 -5.53 9.78
N ALA A 32 -6.68 -6.44 9.54
CA ALA A 32 -8.10 -6.15 9.69
C ALA A 32 -8.48 -5.81 11.15
N ASP A 33 -7.99 -6.57 12.12
CA ASP A 33 -8.24 -6.32 13.54
C ASP A 33 -7.72 -4.94 13.97
N ALA A 34 -6.50 -4.57 13.54
CA ALA A 34 -5.93 -3.26 13.82
C ALA A 34 -6.73 -2.10 13.15
N ALA A 35 -7.25 -2.33 11.93
CA ALA A 35 -8.12 -1.38 11.26
C ALA A 35 -9.44 -1.16 12.02
N ILE A 36 -10.06 -2.26 12.47
CA ILE A 36 -11.31 -2.23 13.26
C ILE A 36 -11.09 -1.51 14.60
N GLU A 37 -9.96 -1.75 15.26
CA GLU A 37 -9.60 -1.04 16.49
C GLU A 37 -9.41 0.47 16.24
N ALA A 38 -8.74 0.83 15.13
CA ALA A 38 -8.57 2.23 14.74
C ALA A 38 -9.92 2.92 14.49
N ALA A 39 -10.87 2.26 13.80
CA ALA A 39 -12.22 2.77 13.61
C ALA A 39 -12.93 3.02 14.94
N LYS A 40 -12.90 2.06 15.86
CA LYS A 40 -13.49 2.17 17.20
C LYS A 40 -12.85 3.29 18.02
N ALA A 41 -11.59 3.60 17.76
CA ALA A 41 -10.88 4.72 18.40
C ALA A 41 -11.15 6.09 17.73
N GLY A 42 -11.92 6.13 16.63
CA GLY A 42 -12.35 7.35 15.94
C GLY A 42 -11.61 7.68 14.66
N ALA A 43 -10.83 6.76 14.09
CA ALA A 43 -10.29 6.96 12.75
C ALA A 43 -11.41 6.85 11.70
N ALA A 44 -11.48 7.82 10.79
CA ALA A 44 -12.45 7.84 9.70
C ALA A 44 -11.95 7.08 8.46
N VAL A 45 -10.63 6.99 8.30
CA VAL A 45 -9.98 6.34 7.16
C VAL A 45 -8.91 5.38 7.66
N VAL A 46 -8.82 4.20 7.07
CA VAL A 46 -7.67 3.31 7.24
C VAL A 46 -6.86 3.25 5.96
N HIS A 47 -5.53 3.40 6.06
CA HIS A 47 -4.60 3.19 4.96
C HIS A 47 -3.95 1.82 5.09
N VAL A 48 -4.13 0.97 4.07
CA VAL A 48 -3.79 -0.44 4.12
C VAL A 48 -2.68 -0.80 3.13
N HIS A 49 -1.64 -1.41 3.66
CA HIS A 49 -0.71 -2.28 2.95
C HIS A 49 -0.94 -3.72 3.43
N VAL A 50 -0.45 -4.70 2.67
CA VAL A 50 -0.40 -6.09 3.14
C VAL A 50 1.03 -6.61 3.13
N ARG A 51 1.26 -7.66 3.89
CA ARG A 51 2.56 -8.30 4.04
C ARG A 51 2.46 -9.79 3.73
N ASP A 52 3.56 -10.37 3.29
CA ASP A 52 3.68 -11.82 3.20
C ASP A 52 3.62 -12.42 4.61
N PRO A 53 2.64 -13.29 4.92
CA PRO A 53 2.48 -13.83 6.26
C PRO A 53 3.64 -14.70 6.76
N LYS A 54 4.49 -15.19 5.83
CA LYS A 54 5.64 -16.05 6.17
C LYS A 54 6.90 -15.25 6.48
N THR A 55 7.11 -14.16 5.77
CA THR A 55 8.35 -13.38 5.83
C THR A 55 8.18 -12.04 6.55
N GLY A 56 6.96 -11.51 6.63
CA GLY A 56 6.68 -10.16 7.11
C GLY A 56 7.02 -9.05 6.13
N ALA A 57 7.59 -9.37 4.96
CA ALA A 57 7.91 -8.40 3.93
C ALA A 57 6.63 -7.81 3.30
N GLY A 58 6.72 -6.57 2.80
CA GLY A 58 5.62 -5.96 2.04
C GLY A 58 5.22 -6.83 0.85
N SER A 59 3.92 -6.87 0.53
CA SER A 59 3.37 -7.70 -0.54
C SER A 59 2.41 -6.93 -1.43
N ARG A 60 2.35 -7.31 -2.72
CA ARG A 60 1.37 -6.81 -3.70
C ARG A 60 0.30 -7.85 -4.02
N ASN A 61 0.30 -8.99 -3.34
CA ASN A 61 -0.62 -10.08 -3.65
C ASN A 61 -2.09 -9.65 -3.45
N PRO A 62 -2.91 -9.58 -4.52
CA PRO A 62 -4.30 -9.14 -4.43
C PRO A 62 -5.14 -9.99 -3.47
N ALA A 63 -4.86 -11.29 -3.36
CA ALA A 63 -5.60 -12.17 -2.46
C ALA A 63 -5.46 -11.76 -0.98
N LEU A 64 -4.28 -11.28 -0.57
CA LEU A 64 -4.06 -10.79 0.80
C LEU A 64 -4.81 -9.47 1.05
N PHE A 65 -4.85 -8.58 0.07
CA PHE A 65 -5.65 -7.36 0.14
C PHE A 65 -7.14 -7.69 0.25
N ARG A 66 -7.65 -8.57 -0.60
CA ARG A 66 -9.05 -9.00 -0.56
C ARG A 66 -9.41 -9.58 0.79
N GLU A 67 -8.60 -10.51 1.33
CA GLU A 67 -8.85 -11.12 2.62
C GLU A 67 -8.95 -10.07 3.74
N ALA A 68 -8.02 -9.11 3.79
CA ALA A 68 -8.05 -8.03 4.79
C ALA A 68 -9.27 -7.11 4.61
N VAL A 69 -9.56 -6.70 3.36
CA VAL A 69 -10.69 -5.79 3.03
C VAL A 69 -12.03 -6.45 3.36
N ASP A 70 -12.21 -7.72 3.00
CA ASP A 70 -13.44 -8.45 3.28
C ASP A 70 -13.69 -8.54 4.80
N MET A 71 -12.66 -8.85 5.59
CA MET A 71 -12.77 -8.88 7.06
C MET A 71 -13.12 -7.52 7.66
N ILE A 72 -12.57 -6.42 7.12
CA ILE A 72 -12.91 -5.06 7.58
C ILE A 72 -14.37 -4.75 7.26
N ARG A 73 -14.82 -5.03 6.02
CA ARG A 73 -16.20 -4.80 5.58
C ARG A 73 -17.21 -5.64 6.36
N ASP A 74 -16.92 -6.92 6.56
CA ASP A 74 -17.77 -7.86 7.30
C ASP A 74 -17.92 -7.49 8.77
N SER A 75 -16.98 -6.73 9.34
CA SER A 75 -17.08 -6.24 10.72
C SER A 75 -18.18 -5.20 10.94
N GLY A 76 -18.65 -4.55 9.87
CA GLY A 76 -19.68 -3.53 9.91
C GLY A 76 -19.24 -2.20 10.52
N VAL A 77 -17.94 -1.96 10.73
CA VAL A 77 -17.45 -0.65 11.18
C VAL A 77 -17.63 0.38 10.05
N ASP A 78 -18.05 1.60 10.43
CA ASP A 78 -18.14 2.73 9.51
C ASP A 78 -16.76 3.34 9.29
N MET A 79 -16.11 2.95 8.19
CA MET A 79 -14.73 3.34 7.90
C MET A 79 -14.48 3.37 6.39
N ILE A 80 -13.79 4.39 5.94
CA ILE A 80 -13.29 4.51 4.56
C ILE A 80 -12.01 3.68 4.42
N ILE A 81 -11.98 2.78 3.44
CA ILE A 81 -10.81 1.95 3.14
C ILE A 81 -9.99 2.60 2.02
N ASN A 82 -8.75 2.96 2.34
CA ASN A 82 -7.75 3.45 1.41
C ASN A 82 -6.69 2.38 1.17
N LEU A 83 -6.58 1.86 -0.05
CA LEU A 83 -5.51 0.94 -0.41
C LEU A 83 -4.32 1.68 -1.05
N THR A 84 -3.11 1.26 -0.68
CA THR A 84 -1.88 1.75 -1.30
C THR A 84 -1.80 1.32 -2.76
N ALA A 85 -1.27 2.16 -3.65
CA ALA A 85 -0.81 1.78 -4.99
C ALA A 85 0.70 2.06 -5.17
N GLY A 86 1.42 2.25 -4.05
CA GLY A 86 2.81 2.67 -4.05
C GLY A 86 3.81 1.58 -4.46
N MET A 87 3.59 0.33 -4.10
CA MET A 87 4.56 -0.74 -4.34
C MET A 87 4.71 -1.09 -5.83
N GLY A 88 5.93 -1.42 -6.24
CA GLY A 88 6.24 -1.78 -7.65
C GLY A 88 6.86 -0.65 -8.44
N GLY A 89 7.52 0.29 -7.75
CA GLY A 89 8.23 1.40 -8.35
C GLY A 89 9.69 1.53 -7.93
N ASP A 90 10.23 0.61 -7.15
CA ASP A 90 11.58 0.71 -6.63
C ASP A 90 12.62 0.27 -7.66
N TRP A 91 13.58 1.15 -7.92
CA TRP A 91 14.75 0.92 -8.75
C TRP A 91 16.00 0.96 -7.90
N VAL A 92 16.70 -0.16 -7.83
CA VAL A 92 18.04 -0.28 -7.23
C VAL A 92 19.03 -0.46 -8.37
N PRO A 93 20.01 0.45 -8.55
CA PRO A 93 21.04 0.27 -9.57
C PRO A 93 21.91 -0.94 -9.26
N SER A 94 22.32 -1.69 -10.28
CA SER A 94 23.34 -2.73 -10.14
C SER A 94 24.71 -2.11 -9.87
N GLU A 95 25.53 -2.75 -9.04
CA GLU A 95 26.89 -2.27 -8.73
C GLU A 95 27.82 -2.23 -9.95
N GLY A 96 27.68 -3.18 -10.87
CA GLY A 96 28.56 -3.30 -12.04
C GLY A 96 28.16 -2.38 -13.19
N ASP A 97 26.87 -2.14 -13.38
CA ASP A 97 26.30 -1.27 -14.41
C ASP A 97 25.03 -0.62 -13.88
N PRO A 98 25.06 0.67 -13.50
CA PRO A 98 23.92 1.34 -12.91
C PRO A 98 22.73 1.51 -13.87
N SER A 99 22.89 1.23 -15.16
CA SER A 99 21.78 1.18 -16.12
C SER A 99 20.94 -0.09 -16.03
N LEU A 100 21.43 -1.11 -15.31
CA LEU A 100 20.76 -2.38 -15.10
C LEU A 100 20.15 -2.46 -13.70
N PRO A 101 19.05 -3.23 -13.53
CA PRO A 101 18.45 -3.43 -12.23
C PRO A 101 19.34 -4.27 -11.33
N GLY A 102 19.56 -3.85 -10.10
CA GLY A 102 20.20 -4.60 -9.04
C GLY A 102 19.20 -5.29 -8.11
N PRO A 103 19.73 -6.06 -7.13
CA PRO A 103 18.90 -6.72 -6.12
C PRO A 103 18.04 -5.72 -5.34
N GLY A 104 16.76 -6.03 -5.19
CA GLY A 104 15.78 -5.14 -4.52
C GLY A 104 14.94 -4.29 -5.49
N THR A 105 15.28 -4.25 -6.79
CA THR A 105 14.41 -3.63 -7.80
C THR A 105 13.11 -4.42 -7.89
N ASP A 106 11.97 -3.72 -7.79
CA ASP A 106 10.63 -4.32 -7.88
C ASP A 106 9.74 -3.68 -8.96
N MET A 107 10.31 -2.89 -9.86
CA MET A 107 9.57 -2.16 -10.89
C MET A 107 8.68 -3.07 -11.74
N ILE A 108 7.40 -2.71 -11.82
CA ILE A 108 6.38 -3.39 -12.65
C ILE A 108 5.47 -2.38 -13.35
N GLY A 109 4.68 -2.85 -14.31
CA GLY A 109 3.71 -2.02 -15.04
C GLY A 109 2.53 -1.57 -14.19
N PRO A 110 1.82 -0.51 -14.66
CA PRO A 110 0.71 0.11 -13.92
C PRO A 110 -0.44 -0.86 -13.62
N GLU A 111 -0.77 -1.74 -14.53
CA GLU A 111 -1.86 -2.73 -14.36
C GLU A 111 -1.56 -3.69 -13.21
N ALA A 112 -0.32 -4.18 -13.13
CA ALA A 112 0.10 -5.07 -12.05
C ALA A 112 0.22 -4.33 -10.70
N ARG A 113 0.56 -3.03 -10.72
CA ARG A 113 0.58 -2.20 -9.50
C ARG A 113 -0.82 -1.97 -8.94
N LEU A 114 -1.85 -1.84 -9.77
CA LEU A 114 -3.22 -1.61 -9.36
C LEU A 114 -4.10 -2.86 -9.32
N ALA A 115 -3.59 -4.05 -9.58
CA ALA A 115 -4.40 -5.27 -9.65
C ALA A 115 -5.30 -5.46 -8.41
N HIS A 116 -4.78 -5.22 -7.21
CA HIS A 116 -5.54 -5.32 -5.96
C HIS A 116 -6.59 -4.21 -5.81
N VAL A 117 -6.32 -3.01 -6.31
CA VAL A 117 -7.28 -1.90 -6.29
C VAL A 117 -8.47 -2.22 -7.19
N VAL A 118 -8.20 -2.71 -8.42
CA VAL A 118 -9.25 -3.14 -9.36
C VAL A 118 -10.09 -4.28 -8.78
N GLU A 119 -9.45 -5.22 -8.10
CA GLU A 119 -10.13 -6.38 -7.52
C GLU A 119 -10.96 -6.01 -6.27
N CYS A 120 -10.38 -5.24 -5.34
CA CYS A 120 -11.01 -4.94 -4.05
C CYS A 120 -11.97 -3.75 -4.10
N LYS A 121 -11.86 -2.86 -5.10
CA LYS A 121 -12.68 -1.63 -5.25
C LYS A 121 -12.79 -0.88 -3.92
N PRO A 122 -11.67 -0.34 -3.39
CA PRO A 122 -11.69 0.44 -2.15
C PRO A 122 -12.41 1.78 -2.36
N ASP A 123 -12.73 2.47 -1.26
CA ASP A 123 -13.30 3.81 -1.33
C ASP A 123 -12.29 4.83 -1.86
N ILE A 124 -11.01 4.64 -1.55
CA ILE A 124 -9.89 5.46 -2.00
C ILE A 124 -8.70 4.56 -2.35
N CYS A 125 -7.89 4.96 -3.33
CA CYS A 125 -6.53 4.47 -3.47
C CYS A 125 -5.54 5.64 -3.52
N SER A 126 -4.34 5.45 -2.96
CA SER A 126 -3.30 6.48 -2.96
C SER A 126 -2.28 6.24 -4.06
N LEU A 127 -2.05 7.26 -4.89
CA LEU A 127 -0.99 7.29 -5.91
C LEU A 127 0.10 8.28 -5.50
N ASP A 128 1.35 7.83 -5.50
CA ASP A 128 2.50 8.70 -5.32
C ASP A 128 2.83 9.39 -6.64
N CYS A 129 2.61 10.70 -6.74
CA CYS A 129 2.66 11.44 -7.99
C CYS A 129 4.05 11.98 -8.35
N GLY A 130 5.11 11.29 -7.99
CA GLY A 130 6.47 11.72 -8.31
C GLY A 130 7.52 10.61 -8.19
N THR A 131 8.65 10.84 -8.87
CA THR A 131 9.86 10.02 -8.68
C THR A 131 10.66 10.62 -7.54
N MET A 132 11.06 9.81 -6.59
CA MET A 132 11.69 10.24 -5.34
C MET A 132 12.89 9.38 -5.00
N ASN A 133 13.91 10.00 -4.37
CA ASN A 133 14.99 9.25 -3.74
C ASN A 133 14.50 8.69 -2.39
N PHE A 134 14.65 7.38 -2.20
CA PHE A 134 14.25 6.70 -0.99
C PHE A 134 15.43 5.96 -0.37
N GLY A 135 15.59 6.07 0.97
CA GLY A 135 16.51 5.23 1.73
C GLY A 135 17.99 5.32 1.37
N GLY A 136 18.40 6.19 0.45
CA GLY A 136 19.80 6.45 0.09
C GLY A 136 20.38 5.59 -1.01
N ASN A 137 19.87 4.41 -1.29
CA ASN A 137 20.43 3.47 -2.30
C ASN A 137 19.46 3.04 -3.38
N TYR A 138 18.23 3.53 -3.39
CA TYR A 138 17.24 3.25 -4.44
C TYR A 138 16.38 4.47 -4.75
N THR A 139 15.76 4.43 -5.91
CA THR A 139 14.85 5.47 -6.41
C THR A 139 13.48 4.85 -6.59
N TYR A 140 12.46 5.50 -6.02
CA TYR A 140 11.07 5.18 -6.28
C TYR A 140 10.62 5.90 -7.54
N ILE A 141 10.31 5.17 -8.61
CA ILE A 141 10.06 5.71 -9.94
C ILE A 141 8.57 5.70 -10.27
N ASN A 142 8.05 6.88 -10.59
CA ASN A 142 6.71 7.07 -11.17
C ASN A 142 6.80 7.95 -12.41
N THR A 143 6.78 7.32 -13.58
CA THR A 143 6.76 8.05 -14.84
C THR A 143 5.37 8.64 -15.11
N ALA A 144 5.32 9.79 -15.80
CA ALA A 144 4.05 10.41 -16.14
C ALA A 144 3.09 9.50 -16.95
N PRO A 145 3.56 8.65 -17.91
CA PRO A 145 2.69 7.67 -18.55
C PRO A 145 2.07 6.68 -17.57
N TYR A 146 2.87 6.13 -16.63
CA TYR A 146 2.38 5.17 -15.64
C TYR A 146 1.34 5.81 -14.70
N LEU A 147 1.62 7.02 -14.23
CA LEU A 147 0.67 7.76 -13.38
C LEU A 147 -0.65 8.03 -14.10
N ARG A 148 -0.61 8.43 -15.38
CA ARG A 148 -1.85 8.62 -16.16
C ARG A 148 -2.65 7.34 -16.29
N THR A 149 -2.00 6.22 -16.59
CA THR A 149 -2.66 4.91 -16.69
C THR A 149 -3.28 4.52 -15.36
N MET A 150 -2.52 4.60 -14.26
CA MET A 150 -3.03 4.25 -12.93
C MET A 150 -4.18 5.16 -12.48
N ALA A 151 -4.07 6.47 -12.72
CA ALA A 151 -5.14 7.41 -12.40
C ALA A 151 -6.41 7.11 -13.20
N GLN A 152 -6.28 6.81 -14.51
CA GLN A 152 -7.43 6.43 -15.33
C GLN A 152 -8.07 5.14 -14.82
N MET A 153 -7.28 4.11 -14.52
CA MET A 153 -7.80 2.86 -13.95
C MET A 153 -8.55 3.08 -12.64
N ALA A 154 -8.05 3.97 -11.77
CA ALA A 154 -8.73 4.29 -10.52
C ALA A 154 -10.04 5.07 -10.74
N MET A 155 -10.10 5.92 -11.76
CA MET A 155 -11.31 6.67 -12.12
C MET A 155 -12.41 5.81 -12.77
N ASP A 156 -12.02 4.70 -13.37
CA ASP A 156 -12.93 3.77 -14.08
C ASP A 156 -13.59 2.74 -13.14
N LEU A 157 -13.28 2.76 -11.83
CA LEU A 157 -13.80 1.83 -10.80
C LEU A 157 -15.06 2.34 -10.11
#